data_5d75e5ebba0f92df3b8abbd677c7426d
#
_entry.id   5d75e5ebba0f92df3b8abbd677c7426d
#
_cell.length_a   1.000
_cell.length_b   1.000
_cell.length_c   1.000
_cell.angle_alpha   90.00
_cell.angle_beta   90.00
_cell.angle_gamma   90.00
#
_symmetry.space_group_name_H-M   'P 1'
#
loop_
_entity.id
_entity.type
_entity.pdbx_description
1 polymer ?
#
loop_
_entity_poly.entity_id
_entity_poly.type
_entity_poly.pdbx_seq_one_letter_code
_entity_poly.pdbx_strand_id
1 'polypeptide(L)'
;MKKIILVILSYIIIFFNSNLLSDEDSKILKVGLLAPLTGEYKELGNSILYSLQLALDEIDDENVFIIPRDAGFNEENKMNNAIQDLKAQGVKIIIGPI
;
A
#
# COMPACT_ATOMS: atom_id res chain seq x y z
N MET A 1 35.60 -35.24 -4.97
CA MET A 1 34.18 -35.33 -4.57
C MET A 1 33.84 -34.47 -3.38
N LYS A 2 34.65 -34.36 -2.35
CA LYS A 2 34.37 -33.51 -1.17
C LYS A 2 34.36 -32.03 -1.50
N LYS A 3 35.09 -31.53 -2.49
CA LYS A 3 35.13 -30.12 -2.92
C LYS A 3 33.87 -29.69 -3.63
N ILE A 4 33.19 -30.59 -4.33
CA ILE A 4 31.94 -30.28 -5.08
C ILE A 4 30.78 -30.14 -4.09
N ILE A 5 30.75 -30.93 -3.01
CA ILE A 5 29.73 -30.86 -1.97
C ILE A 5 29.83 -29.56 -1.19
N LEU A 6 31.05 -29.06 -0.91
CA LEU A 6 31.27 -27.78 -0.26
C LEU A 6 30.83 -26.58 -1.10
N VAL A 7 31.03 -26.66 -2.42
CA VAL A 7 30.58 -25.61 -3.35
C VAL A 7 29.05 -25.58 -3.43
N ILE A 8 28.38 -26.70 -3.48
CA ILE A 8 26.93 -26.82 -3.48
C ILE A 8 26.32 -26.30 -2.17
N LEU A 9 26.92 -26.60 -1.03
CA LEU A 9 26.52 -26.07 0.27
C LEU A 9 26.65 -24.56 0.35
N SER A 10 27.73 -24.00 -0.19
CA SER A 10 27.97 -22.57 -0.29
C SER A 10 26.91 -21.90 -1.18
N TYR A 11 26.48 -22.54 -2.25
CA TYR A 11 25.44 -22.05 -3.14
C TYR A 11 24.06 -22.02 -2.48
N ILE A 12 23.74 -23.02 -1.68
CA ILE A 12 22.49 -23.10 -0.91
C ILE A 12 22.43 -22.00 0.15
N ILE A 13 23.53 -21.68 0.81
CA ILE A 13 23.62 -20.61 1.82
C ILE A 13 23.40 -19.23 1.18
N ILE A 14 23.92 -18.99 -0.02
CA ILE A 14 23.72 -17.75 -0.77
C ILE A 14 22.25 -17.60 -1.18
N PHE A 15 21.58 -18.67 -1.56
CA PHE A 15 20.17 -18.68 -1.91
C PHE A 15 19.27 -18.39 -0.71
N PHE A 16 19.64 -18.85 0.48
CA PHE A 16 18.91 -18.56 1.73
C PHE A 16 19.00 -17.10 2.13
N ASN A 17 20.13 -16.46 1.91
CA ASN A 17 20.33 -15.04 2.21
C ASN A 17 19.51 -14.11 1.33
N SER A 18 19.16 -14.48 0.10
CA SER A 18 18.33 -13.68 -0.79
C SER A 18 16.87 -13.63 -0.34
N ASN A 19 16.38 -14.61 0.42
CA ASN A 19 15.03 -14.60 0.97
C ASN A 19 14.89 -13.66 2.18
N LEU A 20 15.98 -13.36 2.88
CA LEU A 20 16.00 -12.42 4.00
C LEU A 20 15.94 -10.96 3.53
N LEU A 21 16.36 -10.67 2.30
CA LEU A 21 16.32 -9.33 1.72
C LEU A 21 14.92 -8.91 1.27
N SER A 22 13.98 -9.85 1.10
CA SER A 22 12.60 -9.53 0.75
C SER A 22 11.79 -8.90 1.89
N ASP A 23 12.29 -8.94 3.13
CA ASP A 23 11.66 -8.30 4.29
C ASP A 23 11.81 -6.77 4.28
N GLU A 24 12.64 -6.20 3.41
CA GLU A 24 12.76 -4.74 3.25
C GLU A 24 11.50 -4.10 2.68
N ASP A 25 10.66 -4.84 1.96
CA ASP A 25 9.35 -4.38 1.48
C ASP A 25 8.38 -4.08 2.63
N SER A 26 8.66 -4.54 3.85
CA SER A 26 7.85 -4.26 5.04
C SER A 26 7.95 -2.81 5.52
N LYS A 27 8.88 -2.02 5.00
CA LYS A 27 9.06 -0.60 5.35
C LYS A 27 8.14 0.33 4.58
N ILE A 28 7.47 -0.15 3.54
CA ILE A 28 6.52 0.63 2.77
C ILE A 28 5.19 0.67 3.51
N LEU A 29 4.72 1.88 3.80
CA LEU A 29 3.41 2.11 4.41
C LEU A 29 2.43 2.53 3.32
N LYS A 30 1.40 1.70 3.13
CA LYS A 30 0.29 2.01 2.24
C LYS A 30 -0.89 2.47 3.07
N VAL A 31 -1.34 3.69 2.83
CA VAL A 31 -2.48 4.29 3.51
C VAL A 31 -3.62 4.40 2.50
N GLY A 32 -4.76 3.83 2.80
CA GLY A 32 -5.94 3.92 1.96
C GLY A 32 -6.76 5.16 2.30
N LEU A 33 -7.35 5.78 1.29
CA LEU A 33 -8.31 6.86 1.46
C LEU A 33 -9.65 6.42 0.89
N LEU A 34 -10.68 6.47 1.72
CA LEU A 34 -12.06 6.27 1.31
C LEU A 34 -12.77 7.62 1.29
N ALA A 35 -13.10 8.11 0.11
CA ALA A 35 -13.74 9.40 -0.08
C ALA A 35 -14.65 9.35 -1.30
N PRO A 36 -15.65 10.24 -1.39
CA PRO A 36 -16.46 10.35 -2.60
C PRO A 36 -15.64 11.03 -3.69
N LEU A 37 -15.11 10.25 -4.64
CA LEU A 37 -14.29 10.76 -5.73
C LEU A 37 -15.10 10.99 -7.02
N THR A 38 -16.32 10.48 -7.08
CA THR A 38 -17.26 10.69 -8.16
C THR A 38 -18.62 11.10 -7.57
N GLY A 39 -19.51 11.62 -8.41
CA GLY A 39 -20.86 12.01 -8.02
C GLY A 39 -20.95 13.42 -7.46
N GLU A 40 -21.99 13.64 -6.66
CA GLU A 40 -22.35 14.97 -6.14
C GLU A 40 -21.26 15.59 -5.25
N TYR A 41 -20.57 14.77 -4.48
CA TYR A 41 -19.56 15.22 -3.51
C TYR A 41 -18.13 15.03 -3.99
N LYS A 42 -17.92 14.83 -5.29
CA LYS A 42 -16.59 14.59 -5.85
C LYS A 42 -15.58 15.70 -5.56
N GLU A 43 -16.02 16.95 -5.52
CA GLU A 43 -15.13 18.08 -5.24
C GLU A 43 -14.58 18.03 -3.84
N LEU A 44 -15.42 17.66 -2.86
CA LEU A 44 -14.99 17.47 -1.48
C LEU A 44 -13.97 16.32 -1.38
N GLY A 45 -14.27 15.18 -1.98
CA GLY A 45 -13.39 14.01 -1.95
C GLY A 45 -12.05 14.30 -2.61
N ASN A 46 -12.06 14.93 -3.76
CA ASN A 46 -10.83 15.28 -4.47
C ASN A 46 -10.01 16.35 -3.72
N SER A 47 -10.65 17.28 -3.03
CA SER A 47 -9.96 18.25 -2.18
C SER A 47 -9.24 17.59 -1.03
N ILE A 48 -9.86 16.59 -0.41
CA ILE A 48 -9.25 15.82 0.67
C ILE A 48 -8.04 15.04 0.15
N LEU A 49 -8.18 14.37 -0.96
CA LEU A 49 -7.08 13.64 -1.60
C LEU A 49 -5.91 14.58 -1.90
N TYR A 50 -6.19 15.73 -2.48
CA TYR A 50 -5.19 16.72 -2.82
C TYR A 50 -4.46 17.23 -1.57
N SER A 51 -5.20 17.50 -0.49
CA SER A 51 -4.63 17.95 0.78
C SER A 51 -3.71 16.89 1.39
N LEU A 52 -4.09 15.62 1.31
CA LEU A 52 -3.24 14.52 1.78
C LEU A 52 -1.97 14.38 0.96
N GLN A 53 -2.05 14.56 -0.34
CA GLN A 53 -0.88 14.52 -1.22
C GLN A 53 0.08 15.67 -0.91
N LEU A 54 -0.45 16.87 -0.67
CA LEU A 54 0.37 18.02 -0.26
C LEU A 54 1.08 17.78 1.08
N ALA A 55 0.35 17.22 2.05
CA ALA A 55 0.92 16.88 3.35
C ALA A 55 2.04 15.83 3.21
N LEU A 56 1.84 14.85 2.34
CA LEU A 56 2.82 13.81 2.08
C LEU A 56 4.09 14.40 1.43
N ASP A 57 3.92 15.34 0.49
CA ASP A 57 5.04 16.03 -0.13
C ASP A 57 5.87 16.82 0.88
N GLU A 58 5.23 17.44 1.88
CA GLU A 58 5.92 18.13 2.96
C GLU A 58 6.72 17.19 3.86
N ILE A 59 6.16 16.02 4.16
CA ILE A 59 6.85 15.00 4.96
C ILE A 59 8.05 14.42 4.19
N ASP A 60 7.93 14.36 2.88
CA ASP A 60 8.99 13.87 1.97
C ASP A 60 9.50 12.47 2.33
N ASP A 61 8.57 11.58 2.67
CA ASP A 61 8.87 10.19 2.97
C ASP A 61 8.52 9.30 1.76
N GLU A 62 9.52 8.77 1.10
CA GLU A 62 9.38 7.92 -0.08
C GLU A 62 8.72 6.56 0.23
N ASN A 63 8.60 6.20 1.49
CA ASN A 63 8.05 4.91 1.91
C ASN A 63 6.57 4.96 2.26
N VAL A 64 5.92 6.12 2.13
CA VAL A 64 4.50 6.29 2.41
C VAL A 64 3.76 6.54 1.10
N PHE A 65 2.71 5.75 0.85
CA PHE A 65 1.87 5.87 -0.33
C PHE A 65 0.42 6.00 0.08
N ILE A 66 -0.29 6.93 -0.57
CA ILE A 66 -1.72 7.07 -0.42
C ILE A 66 -2.40 6.40 -1.60
N ILE A 67 -3.29 5.45 -1.32
CA ILE A 67 -4.06 4.74 -2.32
C ILE A 67 -5.52 5.17 -2.17
N PRO A 68 -6.02 6.04 -3.05
CA PRO A 68 -7.41 6.48 -2.99
C PRO A 68 -8.34 5.46 -3.63
N ARG A 69 -9.53 5.33 -3.03
CA ARG A 69 -10.62 4.56 -3.61
C ARG A 69 -11.92 5.31 -3.42
N ASP A 70 -12.75 5.28 -4.44
CA ASP A 70 -14.04 5.94 -4.44
C ASP A 70 -15.02 5.14 -3.58
N ALA A 71 -15.39 5.71 -2.44
CA ALA A 71 -16.36 5.12 -1.53
C ALA A 71 -17.80 5.57 -1.85
N GLY A 72 -17.98 6.52 -2.76
CA GLY A 72 -19.27 7.14 -3.01
C GLY A 72 -19.78 7.93 -1.80
N PHE A 73 -21.06 8.25 -1.84
CA PHE A 73 -21.75 8.85 -0.70
C PHE A 73 -23.06 8.10 -0.47
N ASN A 74 -23.22 7.52 0.72
CA ASN A 74 -24.35 6.64 1.05
C ASN A 74 -24.51 5.43 0.08
N GLU A 75 -23.40 4.95 -0.45
CA GLU A 75 -23.34 3.79 -1.33
C GLU A 75 -22.57 2.67 -0.66
N GLU A 76 -23.28 1.88 0.15
CA GLU A 76 -22.67 0.84 0.98
C GLU A 76 -21.90 -0.21 0.17
N ASN A 77 -22.45 -0.64 -0.96
CA ASN A 77 -21.79 -1.63 -1.82
C ASN A 77 -20.48 -1.08 -2.40
N LYS A 78 -20.50 0.17 -2.82
CA LYS A 78 -19.32 0.83 -3.38
C LYS A 78 -18.23 0.98 -2.32
N MET A 79 -18.62 1.37 -1.11
CA MET A 79 -17.70 1.48 0.02
C MET A 79 -17.10 0.12 0.38
N ASN A 80 -17.91 -0.93 0.47
CA ASN A 80 -17.44 -2.27 0.81
C ASN A 80 -16.47 -2.81 -0.25
N ASN A 81 -16.77 -2.59 -1.53
CA ASN A 81 -15.87 -2.99 -2.61
C ASN A 81 -14.54 -2.24 -2.55
N ALA A 82 -14.58 -0.95 -2.22
CA ALA A 82 -13.38 -0.13 -2.06
C ALA A 82 -12.52 -0.64 -0.90
N ILE A 83 -13.13 -0.99 0.23
CA ILE A 83 -12.43 -1.56 1.39
C ILE A 83 -11.75 -2.88 1.02
N GLN A 84 -12.46 -3.77 0.34
CA GLN A 84 -11.90 -5.06 -0.08
C GLN A 84 -10.73 -4.89 -1.02
N ASP A 85 -10.84 -3.94 -1.95
CA ASP A 85 -9.75 -3.63 -2.89
C ASP A 85 -8.52 -3.09 -2.16
N LEU A 86 -8.70 -2.20 -1.19
CA LEU A 86 -7.60 -1.68 -0.38
C LEU A 86 -6.91 -2.79 0.42
N LYS A 87 -7.69 -3.70 1.00
CA LYS A 87 -7.13 -4.86 1.72
C LYS A 87 -6.31 -5.75 0.79
N ALA A 88 -6.78 -5.97 -0.44
CA ALA A 88 -6.07 -6.74 -1.45
C ALA A 88 -4.75 -6.08 -1.85
N GLN A 89 -4.65 -4.76 -1.76
CA GLN A 89 -3.44 -4.00 -2.03
C GLN A 89 -2.44 -4.00 -0.87
N GLY A 90 -2.78 -4.61 0.26
CA GLY A 90 -1.91 -4.65 1.43
C GLY A 90 -1.99 -3.41 2.31
N VAL A 91 -3.07 -2.63 2.19
CA VAL A 91 -3.30 -1.45 3.02
C VAL A 91 -3.66 -1.87 4.44
N LYS A 92 -3.00 -1.26 5.42
CA LYS A 92 -3.23 -1.53 6.85
C LYS A 92 -3.92 -0.38 7.57
N ILE A 93 -3.83 0.83 7.04
CA ILE A 93 -4.42 2.03 7.62
C ILE A 93 -5.36 2.63 6.58
N ILE A 94 -6.60 2.89 6.97
CA ILE A 94 -7.59 3.50 6.10
C ILE A 94 -8.07 4.79 6.74
N ILE A 95 -8.04 5.87 5.97
CA ILE A 95 -8.61 7.16 6.33
C ILE A 95 -10.02 7.23 5.72
N GLY A 96 -11.01 7.50 6.55
CA GLY A 96 -12.39 7.56 6.11
C GLY A 96 -13.22 6.38 6.61
N PRO A 97 -14.47 6.22 6.12
CA PRO A 97 -15.09 7.03 5.03
C PRO A 97 -15.41 8.46 5.46
N ILE A 98 -15.30 9.32 4.48
CA ILE A 98 -15.56 10.75 4.69
C ILE A 98 -16.91 11.09 4.10
#